data_c5fe47741d7becaf78b2c65182746f33
#
_entry.id   c5fe47741d7becaf78b2c65182746f33
#
_cell.length_a   1.000
_cell.length_b   1.000
_cell.length_c   1.000
_cell.angle_alpha   90.00
_cell.angle_beta   90.00
_cell.angle_gamma   90.00
#
_symmetry.space_group_name_H-M   'P 1'
#
loop_
_entity.id
_entity.type
_entity.pdbx_description
1 polymer ?
#
loop_
_entity_poly.entity_id
_entity_poly.type
_entity_poly.pdbx_seq_one_letter_code
_entity_poly.pdbx_strand_id
1 'polypeptide(L)'
;MTSARSRVTAGRAAAALAIALSVACTVEQRHSERGTPRRDTASAADGVATGVASSPARFLRNVIGFQGPESATYDPDQDVFFVSNMTGYGSAVDGNGYIARMSAGNPDSVQVFIEGGRNGATLDAPKGMAVQGDTLWVADISVLRGFDRHSGAPVGTIDLKPFGVVQANDVALGPDGTIRVTDTGIVMGKDGVVYQAADKIFVVGPGRAVRVAASGTQLRRPNGVTWDSVGKRWIVVSFDPFVGEVATFPADMSSRTVIRRGTGQLDGVAVLPNGTILFSSWADSSIHALSGGRDVQIVREVPVPADIGIDTRRMHLAIPLSMLGRVQLWDLSQIVNREP
;
A
#
# COMPACT_ATOMS: atom_id res chain seq x y z
N MET A 1 -34.88 -51.69 -3.66
CA MET A 1 -35.64 -50.50 -4.06
C MET A 1 -34.69 -49.30 -3.99
N THR A 2 -34.43 -48.73 -5.07
CA THR A 2 -33.38 -47.84 -5.57
C THR A 2 -33.32 -46.48 -4.80
N SER A 3 -32.13 -46.18 -4.25
CA SER A 3 -31.73 -44.88 -3.72
C SER A 3 -31.06 -44.07 -4.82
N ALA A 4 -31.65 -42.95 -5.21
CA ALA A 4 -31.07 -41.99 -6.15
C ALA A 4 -30.14 -41.05 -5.40
N ARG A 5 -28.85 -41.09 -5.74
CA ARG A 5 -27.84 -40.10 -5.32
C ARG A 5 -27.91 -38.90 -6.25
N SER A 6 -28.35 -37.76 -5.73
CA SER A 6 -28.27 -36.48 -6.38
C SER A 6 -26.82 -35.94 -6.21
N ARG A 7 -26.12 -35.75 -7.32
CA ARG A 7 -24.83 -35.02 -7.36
C ARG A 7 -25.11 -33.52 -7.51
N VAL A 8 -24.83 -32.76 -6.47
CA VAL A 8 -24.80 -31.31 -6.56
C VAL A 8 -23.42 -30.89 -7.06
N THR A 9 -23.36 -30.44 -8.27
CA THR A 9 -22.17 -29.79 -8.84
C THR A 9 -22.14 -28.35 -8.35
N ALA A 10 -21.19 -28.03 -7.47
CA ALA A 10 -20.91 -26.67 -7.04
C ALA A 10 -20.20 -25.91 -8.18
N GLY A 11 -20.92 -25.08 -8.89
CA GLY A 11 -20.35 -24.10 -9.81
C GLY A 11 -19.71 -22.96 -9.05
N ARG A 12 -18.39 -22.83 -9.11
CA ARG A 12 -17.66 -21.65 -8.63
C ARG A 12 -17.90 -20.50 -9.59
N ALA A 13 -18.76 -19.56 -9.23
CA ALA A 13 -18.87 -18.28 -9.88
C ALA A 13 -17.79 -17.34 -9.30
N ALA A 14 -16.70 -17.13 -10.03
CA ALA A 14 -15.77 -16.06 -9.76
C ALA A 14 -16.43 -14.73 -10.20
N ALA A 15 -16.97 -13.98 -9.26
CA ALA A 15 -17.44 -12.62 -9.51
C ALA A 15 -16.23 -11.70 -9.58
N ALA A 16 -15.76 -11.40 -10.79
CA ALA A 16 -14.78 -10.34 -11.02
C ALA A 16 -15.49 -9.00 -10.79
N LEU A 17 -15.11 -8.27 -9.75
CA LEU A 17 -15.57 -6.91 -9.51
C LEU A 17 -14.84 -5.96 -10.48
N ALA A 18 -15.42 -5.77 -11.66
CA ALA A 18 -14.98 -4.75 -12.61
C ALA A 18 -15.54 -3.39 -12.15
N ILE A 19 -14.73 -2.60 -11.43
CA ILE A 19 -15.02 -1.19 -11.21
C ILE A 19 -14.60 -0.44 -12.48
N ALA A 20 -15.50 -0.37 -13.48
CA ALA A 20 -15.33 0.49 -14.62
C ALA A 20 -15.72 1.93 -14.21
N LEU A 21 -14.75 2.77 -13.90
CA LEU A 21 -14.94 4.22 -13.90
C LEU A 21 -14.91 4.69 -15.36
N SER A 22 -16.08 4.76 -15.99
CA SER A 22 -16.25 5.46 -17.27
C SER A 22 -16.29 6.98 -17.01
N VAL A 23 -15.15 7.64 -17.18
CA VAL A 23 -15.12 9.09 -17.36
C VAL A 23 -15.25 9.33 -18.87
N ALA A 24 -16.46 9.63 -19.32
CA ALA A 24 -16.70 10.11 -20.67
C ALA A 24 -16.28 11.58 -20.76
N CYS A 25 -15.10 11.86 -21.30
CA CYS A 25 -14.75 13.18 -21.78
C CYS A 25 -15.23 13.32 -23.22
N THR A 26 -16.33 14.03 -23.42
CA THR A 26 -16.75 14.56 -24.75
C THR A 26 -15.83 15.70 -25.10
N VAL A 27 -14.92 15.49 -26.05
CA VAL A 27 -14.14 16.56 -26.66
C VAL A 27 -14.93 17.08 -27.87
N GLU A 28 -15.44 18.30 -27.74
CA GLU A 28 -16.05 19.07 -28.82
C GLU A 28 -14.95 19.56 -29.76
N GLN A 29 -14.90 19.04 -30.98
CA GLN A 29 -14.01 19.54 -32.03
C GLN A 29 -14.57 20.83 -32.59
N ARG A 30 -13.89 21.96 -32.37
CA ARG A 30 -14.07 23.18 -33.18
C ARG A 30 -12.98 23.24 -34.24
N HIS A 31 -13.41 23.16 -35.49
CA HIS A 31 -12.61 23.52 -36.66
C HIS A 31 -12.31 25.02 -36.62
N SER A 32 -11.08 25.42 -36.87
CA SER A 32 -10.71 26.76 -37.29
C SER A 32 -9.49 26.71 -38.22
N GLU A 33 -9.56 27.57 -39.17
CA GLU A 33 -8.93 27.57 -40.48
C GLU A 33 -7.42 27.90 -40.51
N ARG A 34 -6.86 27.63 -41.68
CA ARG A 34 -5.47 27.71 -42.14
C ARG A 34 -4.84 29.09 -41.99
N GLY A 35 -3.62 29.13 -41.47
CA GLY A 35 -2.67 30.22 -41.66
C GLY A 35 -1.28 29.66 -42.01
N THR A 36 -0.72 30.12 -43.11
CA THR A 36 0.57 29.75 -43.69
C THR A 36 1.75 30.14 -42.81
N PRO A 37 2.93 29.40 -42.86
CA PRO A 37 4.05 29.62 -41.97
C PRO A 37 4.97 30.74 -42.45
N ARG A 38 5.30 31.63 -41.54
CA ARG A 38 6.44 32.56 -41.69
C ARG A 38 7.68 31.93 -41.07
N ARG A 39 8.73 31.83 -41.85
CA ARG A 39 10.07 31.41 -41.44
C ARG A 39 10.76 32.60 -40.75
N ASP A 40 11.10 32.45 -39.50
CA ASP A 40 12.10 33.27 -38.84
C ASP A 40 13.18 32.38 -38.24
N THR A 41 14.38 32.61 -38.74
CA THR A 41 15.63 32.04 -38.28
C THR A 41 16.05 32.69 -36.96
N ALA A 42 16.15 31.93 -35.88
CA ALA A 42 16.85 32.35 -34.68
C ALA A 42 17.74 31.22 -34.17
N SER A 43 18.98 31.51 -34.20
CA SER A 43 20.17 31.08 -33.48
C SER A 43 20.02 29.98 -32.43
N ALA A 44 20.75 28.89 -32.65
CA ALA A 44 21.07 27.86 -31.67
C ALA A 44 21.86 28.48 -30.50
N ALA A 45 21.29 28.34 -29.30
CA ALA A 45 22.07 28.39 -28.07
C ALA A 45 22.08 26.96 -27.52
N ASP A 46 23.23 26.30 -27.62
CA ASP A 46 23.51 24.99 -27.03
C ASP A 46 23.41 25.09 -25.51
N GLY A 47 22.21 24.81 -24.99
CA GLY A 47 22.00 24.42 -23.61
C GLY A 47 21.99 22.90 -23.54
N VAL A 48 23.14 22.29 -23.25
CA VAL A 48 23.21 20.87 -22.90
C VAL A 48 22.41 20.67 -21.60
N ALA A 49 21.14 20.40 -21.76
CA ALA A 49 20.33 19.81 -20.67
C ALA A 49 20.88 18.40 -20.48
N THR A 50 21.77 18.22 -19.50
CA THR A 50 22.11 16.91 -18.97
C THR A 50 20.87 16.35 -18.27
N GLY A 51 19.96 15.81 -19.07
CA GLY A 51 18.83 15.02 -18.63
C GLY A 51 19.40 13.74 -18.01
N VAL A 52 19.53 13.73 -16.68
CA VAL A 52 19.77 12.49 -15.94
C VAL A 52 18.54 11.63 -16.13
N ALA A 53 18.57 10.75 -17.11
CA ALA A 53 17.58 9.72 -17.29
C ALA A 53 17.62 8.85 -16.02
N SER A 54 16.59 8.97 -15.18
CA SER A 54 16.43 8.07 -14.04
C SER A 54 16.27 6.67 -14.61
N SER A 55 17.23 5.76 -14.35
CA SER A 55 17.02 4.35 -14.70
C SER A 55 15.81 3.85 -13.92
N PRO A 56 14.82 3.29 -14.59
CA PRO A 56 13.67 2.68 -13.90
C PRO A 56 14.15 1.52 -13.03
N ALA A 57 13.35 1.13 -12.06
CA ALA A 57 13.54 -0.12 -11.36
C ALA A 57 13.51 -1.29 -12.36
N ARG A 58 14.29 -2.34 -12.10
CA ARG A 58 14.36 -3.50 -13.00
C ARG A 58 13.39 -4.59 -12.53
N PHE A 59 12.45 -4.97 -13.39
CA PHE A 59 11.55 -6.10 -13.11
C PHE A 59 12.34 -7.39 -12.89
N LEU A 60 12.00 -8.12 -11.83
CA LEU A 60 12.57 -9.43 -11.52
C LEU A 60 11.60 -10.55 -11.88
N ARG A 61 10.41 -10.53 -11.28
CA ARG A 61 9.42 -11.60 -11.48
C ARG A 61 8.03 -11.27 -10.94
N ASN A 62 7.05 -12.08 -11.36
CA ASN A 62 5.77 -12.21 -10.68
C ASN A 62 5.82 -13.43 -9.74
N VAL A 63 5.32 -13.26 -8.52
CA VAL A 63 5.02 -14.33 -7.58
C VAL A 63 3.51 -14.47 -7.51
N ILE A 64 3.00 -15.67 -7.72
CA ILE A 64 1.56 -15.98 -7.79
C ILE A 64 1.15 -16.82 -6.57
N GLY A 65 -0.16 -17.01 -6.39
CA GLY A 65 -0.68 -17.83 -5.28
C GLY A 65 -1.32 -17.03 -4.15
N PHE A 66 -1.58 -15.75 -4.39
CA PHE A 66 -2.25 -14.84 -3.45
C PHE A 66 -3.72 -14.61 -3.83
N GLN A 67 -4.54 -14.19 -2.86
CA GLN A 67 -5.94 -13.86 -3.08
C GLN A 67 -6.25 -12.47 -2.50
N GLY A 68 -6.16 -11.43 -3.33
CA GLY A 68 -6.28 -10.05 -2.89
C GLY A 68 -5.12 -9.61 -2.00
N PRO A 69 -3.84 -9.78 -2.44
CA PRO A 69 -2.70 -9.32 -1.65
C PRO A 69 -2.74 -7.80 -1.50
N GLU A 70 -2.58 -7.32 -0.27
CA GLU A 70 -2.75 -5.90 0.03
C GLU A 70 -1.51 -5.24 0.59
N SER A 71 -0.75 -5.92 1.47
CA SER A 71 0.51 -5.39 2.00
C SER A 71 1.61 -6.46 1.93
N ALA A 72 2.86 -6.01 1.77
CA ALA A 72 4.04 -6.85 1.86
C ALA A 72 5.03 -6.26 2.87
N THR A 73 5.24 -6.92 3.99
CA THR A 73 6.15 -6.48 5.06
C THR A 73 7.36 -7.40 5.15
N TYR A 74 8.57 -6.85 4.96
CA TYR A 74 9.80 -7.62 5.04
C TYR A 74 10.25 -7.82 6.49
N ASP A 75 10.52 -9.07 6.84
CA ASP A 75 11.17 -9.46 8.09
C ASP A 75 12.63 -9.82 7.80
N PRO A 76 13.60 -8.96 8.17
CA PRO A 76 15.01 -9.23 7.88
C PRO A 76 15.56 -10.38 8.70
N ASP A 77 15.04 -10.68 9.90
CA ASP A 77 15.56 -11.75 10.75
C ASP A 77 15.29 -13.12 10.16
N GLN A 78 14.09 -13.31 9.58
CA GLN A 78 13.66 -14.55 8.97
C GLN A 78 13.91 -14.60 7.46
N ASP A 79 14.31 -13.50 6.84
CA ASP A 79 14.49 -13.34 5.39
C ASP A 79 13.23 -13.70 4.58
N VAL A 80 12.09 -13.17 5.03
CA VAL A 80 10.79 -13.40 4.41
C VAL A 80 10.00 -12.10 4.23
N PHE A 81 9.06 -12.12 3.30
CA PHE A 81 7.93 -11.19 3.30
C PHE A 81 6.72 -11.86 3.92
N PHE A 82 6.06 -11.17 4.83
CA PHE A 82 4.67 -11.42 5.16
C PHE A 82 3.80 -10.67 4.17
N VAL A 83 2.82 -11.35 3.60
CA VAL A 83 1.89 -10.76 2.61
C VAL A 83 0.47 -10.94 3.12
N SER A 84 -0.23 -9.85 3.41
CA SER A 84 -1.64 -9.87 3.81
C SER A 84 -2.53 -10.10 2.60
N ASN A 85 -3.63 -10.85 2.80
CA ASN A 85 -4.56 -11.22 1.75
C ASN A 85 -5.99 -11.04 2.24
N MET A 86 -6.75 -10.13 1.61
CA MET A 86 -8.11 -9.79 2.03
C MET A 86 -9.16 -10.85 1.66
N THR A 87 -8.92 -11.62 0.60
CA THR A 87 -9.82 -12.68 0.11
C THR A 87 -11.27 -12.21 -0.04
N GLY A 88 -11.54 -11.37 -1.03
CA GLY A 88 -12.89 -10.85 -1.28
C GLY A 88 -13.00 -9.34 -1.11
N TYR A 89 -13.99 -8.88 -0.36
CA TYR A 89 -14.19 -7.44 -0.15
C TYR A 89 -13.31 -6.92 0.99
N GLY A 90 -12.68 -5.77 0.77
CA GLY A 90 -11.70 -5.20 1.69
C GLY A 90 -12.23 -4.72 3.06
N SER A 91 -13.56 -4.86 3.31
CA SER A 91 -14.19 -4.55 4.59
C SER A 91 -15.19 -5.63 5.04
N ALA A 92 -15.10 -6.84 4.48
CA ALA A 92 -15.97 -7.95 4.87
C ALA A 92 -15.47 -8.57 6.18
N VAL A 93 -16.41 -8.77 7.11
CA VAL A 93 -16.17 -9.51 8.37
C VAL A 93 -16.64 -10.94 8.15
N ASP A 94 -15.78 -11.78 7.60
CA ASP A 94 -16.14 -13.14 7.14
C ASP A 94 -15.10 -14.21 7.50
N GLY A 95 -14.01 -13.82 8.16
CA GLY A 95 -13.01 -14.72 8.71
C GLY A 95 -12.18 -15.44 7.65
N ASN A 96 -12.14 -14.96 6.40
CA ASN A 96 -11.46 -15.63 5.28
C ASN A 96 -10.11 -15.01 4.90
N GLY A 97 -9.70 -13.95 5.60
CA GLY A 97 -8.41 -13.32 5.39
C GLY A 97 -7.26 -14.24 5.83
N TYR A 98 -6.08 -14.03 5.25
CA TYR A 98 -4.89 -14.76 5.66
C TYR A 98 -3.62 -13.95 5.46
N ILE A 99 -2.54 -14.36 6.13
CA ILE A 99 -1.18 -13.88 5.88
C ILE A 99 -0.40 -15.01 5.21
N ALA A 100 0.18 -14.72 4.05
CA ALA A 100 1.13 -15.60 3.41
C ALA A 100 2.55 -15.26 3.87
N ARG A 101 3.44 -16.25 3.87
CA ARG A 101 4.87 -16.11 4.10
C ARG A 101 5.60 -16.47 2.80
N MET A 102 6.33 -15.51 2.26
CA MET A 102 7.09 -15.65 1.02
C MET A 102 8.58 -15.50 1.34
N SER A 103 9.40 -16.49 1.01
CA SER A 103 10.85 -16.37 1.20
C SER A 103 11.42 -15.28 0.29
N ALA A 104 12.21 -14.35 0.82
CA ALA A 104 12.82 -13.29 0.03
C ALA A 104 13.98 -13.81 -0.83
N GLY A 105 14.70 -14.84 -0.34
CA GLY A 105 15.78 -15.51 -1.09
C GLY A 105 15.28 -16.52 -2.15
N ASN A 106 14.09 -17.12 -1.93
CA ASN A 106 13.43 -18.03 -2.87
C ASN A 106 11.93 -17.69 -2.98
N PRO A 107 11.56 -16.68 -3.75
CA PRO A 107 10.18 -16.19 -3.81
C PRO A 107 9.13 -17.17 -4.34
N ASP A 108 9.54 -18.29 -4.95
CA ASP A 108 8.62 -19.37 -5.34
C ASP A 108 8.10 -20.16 -4.13
N SER A 109 8.75 -20.03 -2.96
CA SER A 109 8.29 -20.62 -1.71
C SER A 109 7.29 -19.69 -1.02
N VAL A 110 6.01 -19.85 -1.36
CA VAL A 110 4.88 -19.15 -0.75
C VAL A 110 4.07 -20.15 0.05
N GLN A 111 3.77 -19.81 1.32
CA GLN A 111 2.99 -20.64 2.23
C GLN A 111 1.93 -19.79 2.93
N VAL A 112 0.72 -20.32 3.13
CA VAL A 112 -0.23 -19.74 4.07
C VAL A 112 0.34 -19.92 5.47
N PHE A 113 0.55 -18.81 6.17
CA PHE A 113 1.20 -18.80 7.49
C PHE A 113 0.18 -18.61 8.62
N ILE A 114 -0.73 -17.65 8.47
CA ILE A 114 -1.83 -17.39 9.40
C ILE A 114 -3.10 -17.37 8.59
N GLU A 115 -4.14 -18.12 9.00
CA GLU A 115 -5.42 -18.20 8.28
C GLU A 115 -6.56 -17.94 9.24
N GLY A 116 -7.46 -17.05 8.88
CA GLY A 116 -8.67 -16.79 9.65
C GLY A 116 -9.49 -18.06 9.88
N GLY A 117 -10.00 -18.23 11.10
CA GLY A 117 -10.73 -19.42 11.52
C GLY A 117 -9.88 -20.65 11.83
N ARG A 118 -8.54 -20.57 11.73
CA ARG A 118 -7.63 -21.68 12.05
C ARG A 118 -6.72 -21.35 13.23
N ASN A 119 -6.37 -22.35 14.04
CA ASN A 119 -5.43 -22.24 15.17
C ASN A 119 -5.73 -21.07 16.12
N GLY A 120 -7.01 -20.70 16.28
CA GLY A 120 -7.44 -19.57 17.10
C GLY A 120 -7.24 -18.20 16.46
N ALA A 121 -6.72 -18.12 15.25
CA ALA A 121 -6.57 -16.86 14.53
C ALA A 121 -7.93 -16.35 14.03
N THR A 122 -8.11 -15.03 14.11
CA THR A 122 -9.20 -14.31 13.44
C THR A 122 -8.55 -13.34 12.48
N LEU A 123 -8.93 -13.39 11.21
CA LEU A 123 -8.52 -12.44 10.16
C LEU A 123 -9.68 -12.29 9.20
N ASP A 124 -10.14 -11.07 9.02
CA ASP A 124 -11.27 -10.75 8.15
C ASP A 124 -10.77 -10.18 6.82
N ALA A 125 -10.23 -8.95 6.82
CA ALA A 125 -9.66 -8.30 5.66
C ALA A 125 -8.32 -7.62 6.05
N PRO A 126 -7.26 -8.44 6.29
CA PRO A 126 -5.97 -7.93 6.76
C PRO A 126 -5.31 -7.03 5.70
N LYS A 127 -4.74 -5.93 6.17
CA LYS A 127 -4.09 -4.90 5.36
C LYS A 127 -2.65 -4.69 5.81
N GLY A 128 -2.25 -3.44 6.07
CA GLY A 128 -0.90 -3.08 6.48
C GLY A 128 -0.42 -3.81 7.72
N MET A 129 0.88 -4.05 7.80
CA MET A 129 1.52 -4.84 8.85
C MET A 129 2.82 -4.22 9.31
N ALA A 130 3.16 -4.43 10.59
CA ALA A 130 4.47 -4.05 11.15
C ALA A 130 5.01 -5.12 12.11
N VAL A 131 6.31 -5.32 12.09
CA VAL A 131 7.00 -6.22 13.03
C VAL A 131 7.53 -5.42 14.22
N GLN A 132 7.13 -5.81 15.44
CA GLN A 132 7.61 -5.24 16.69
C GLN A 132 8.10 -6.37 17.62
N GLY A 133 9.42 -6.53 17.75
CA GLY A 133 9.99 -7.68 18.44
C GLY A 133 9.49 -8.98 17.81
N ASP A 134 8.94 -9.89 18.60
CA ASP A 134 8.40 -11.16 18.10
C ASP A 134 6.93 -11.06 17.65
N THR A 135 6.34 -9.87 17.61
CA THR A 135 4.94 -9.67 17.22
C THR A 135 4.84 -9.08 15.82
N LEU A 136 4.06 -9.75 14.95
CA LEU A 136 3.54 -9.20 13.71
C LEU A 136 2.17 -8.55 14.02
N TRP A 137 2.11 -7.22 13.94
CA TRP A 137 0.87 -6.47 14.05
C TRP A 137 0.23 -6.31 12.68
N VAL A 138 -1.08 -6.52 12.60
CA VAL A 138 -1.86 -6.53 11.36
C VAL A 138 -3.08 -5.64 11.53
N ALA A 139 -3.28 -4.66 10.66
CA ALA A 139 -4.55 -3.93 10.58
C ALA A 139 -5.64 -4.85 10.00
N ASP A 140 -6.76 -4.97 10.70
CA ASP A 140 -7.88 -5.81 10.29
C ASP A 140 -9.19 -5.10 10.60
N ILE A 141 -9.68 -4.35 9.61
CA ILE A 141 -10.89 -3.52 9.61
C ILE A 141 -10.91 -2.51 10.77
N SER A 142 -11.19 -2.96 11.99
CA SER A 142 -11.39 -2.07 13.15
C SER A 142 -10.53 -2.41 14.35
N VAL A 143 -9.57 -3.30 14.16
CA VAL A 143 -8.66 -3.79 15.19
C VAL A 143 -7.23 -3.90 14.67
N LEU A 144 -6.23 -3.90 15.57
CA LEU A 144 -4.94 -4.48 15.29
C LEU A 144 -4.89 -5.88 15.89
N ARG A 145 -4.55 -6.86 15.08
CA ARG A 145 -4.30 -8.23 15.54
C ARG A 145 -2.80 -8.46 15.68
N GLY A 146 -2.40 -9.00 16.80
CA GLY A 146 -1.01 -9.39 17.05
C GLY A 146 -0.85 -10.90 16.91
N PHE A 147 0.18 -11.31 16.19
CA PHE A 147 0.57 -12.71 16.03
C PHE A 147 2.06 -12.86 16.34
N ASP A 148 2.44 -13.99 16.90
CA ASP A 148 3.84 -14.37 16.96
C ASP A 148 4.38 -14.57 15.55
N ARG A 149 5.42 -13.82 15.16
CA ARG A 149 5.93 -13.80 13.80
C ARG A 149 6.65 -15.09 13.38
N HIS A 150 7.00 -15.97 14.34
CA HIS A 150 7.66 -17.25 14.05
C HIS A 150 6.68 -18.40 13.89
N SER A 151 5.67 -18.47 14.77
CA SER A 151 4.70 -19.57 14.83
C SER A 151 3.33 -19.22 14.19
N GLY A 152 3.00 -17.93 14.04
CA GLY A 152 1.67 -17.48 13.62
C GLY A 152 0.62 -17.53 14.72
N ALA A 153 0.98 -17.87 15.96
CA ALA A 153 0.04 -17.95 17.07
C ALA A 153 -0.49 -16.56 17.46
N PRO A 154 -1.80 -16.40 17.74
CA PRO A 154 -2.36 -15.13 18.20
C PRO A 154 -1.76 -14.72 19.54
N VAL A 155 -1.30 -13.46 19.66
CA VAL A 155 -0.76 -12.89 20.93
C VAL A 155 -1.64 -11.78 21.50
N GLY A 156 -2.68 -11.36 20.77
CA GLY A 156 -3.67 -10.44 21.27
C GLY A 156 -4.26 -9.52 20.21
N THR A 157 -5.20 -8.69 20.66
CA THR A 157 -5.94 -7.74 19.81
C THR A 157 -6.01 -6.39 20.49
N ILE A 158 -5.95 -5.31 19.71
CA ILE A 158 -6.16 -3.93 20.15
C ILE A 158 -7.39 -3.41 19.43
N ASP A 159 -8.45 -3.10 20.17
CA ASP A 159 -9.71 -2.60 19.63
C ASP A 159 -9.60 -1.08 19.37
N LEU A 160 -9.84 -0.66 18.13
CA LEU A 160 -9.83 0.74 17.71
C LEU A 160 -11.26 1.32 17.63
N LYS A 161 -12.31 0.50 17.77
CA LYS A 161 -13.72 0.94 17.70
C LYS A 161 -14.07 2.04 18.71
N PRO A 162 -13.60 1.99 19.98
CA PRO A 162 -13.88 3.06 20.95
C PRO A 162 -13.35 4.44 20.53
N PHE A 163 -12.37 4.46 19.59
CA PHE A 163 -11.75 5.69 19.07
C PHE A 163 -12.34 6.10 17.71
N GLY A 164 -13.40 5.42 17.27
CA GLY A 164 -14.18 5.77 16.08
C GLY A 164 -13.45 5.44 14.77
N VAL A 165 -12.71 4.31 14.72
CA VAL A 165 -12.14 3.80 13.48
C VAL A 165 -13.26 3.36 12.53
N VAL A 166 -13.04 3.60 11.23
CA VAL A 166 -13.89 3.08 10.15
C VAL A 166 -13.21 1.92 9.44
N GLN A 167 -11.97 2.16 8.97
CA GLN A 167 -11.18 1.17 8.26
C GLN A 167 -9.70 1.40 8.55
N ALA A 168 -9.17 0.69 9.54
CA ALA A 168 -7.74 0.62 9.75
C ALA A 168 -7.07 0.09 8.47
N ASN A 169 -6.07 0.81 8.00
CA ASN A 169 -5.43 0.51 6.73
C ASN A 169 -3.96 0.13 6.94
N ASP A 170 -3.07 1.06 7.22
CA ASP A 170 -1.65 0.75 7.34
C ASP A 170 -1.12 0.89 8.76
N VAL A 171 -0.02 0.19 9.03
CA VAL A 171 0.61 0.06 10.34
C VAL A 171 2.12 0.26 10.22
N ALA A 172 2.67 1.18 11.00
CA ALA A 172 4.11 1.37 11.06
C ALA A 172 4.63 1.52 12.49
N LEU A 173 5.84 0.98 12.73
CA LEU A 173 6.55 1.07 14.00
C LEU A 173 7.40 2.34 14.05
N GLY A 174 7.28 3.12 15.13
CA GLY A 174 8.12 4.27 15.42
C GLY A 174 9.41 3.92 16.15
N PRO A 175 10.39 4.83 16.16
CA PRO A 175 11.66 4.65 16.84
C PRO A 175 11.51 4.58 18.37
N ASP A 176 10.41 5.10 18.89
CA ASP A 176 10.02 5.08 20.31
C ASP A 176 9.26 3.80 20.72
N GLY A 177 9.16 2.83 19.80
CA GLY A 177 8.40 1.60 20.01
C GLY A 177 6.87 1.78 19.95
N THR A 178 6.36 2.96 19.62
CA THR A 178 4.93 3.17 19.40
C THR A 178 4.54 2.81 17.97
N ILE A 179 3.27 2.42 17.79
CA ILE A 179 2.72 2.06 16.47
C ILE A 179 1.86 3.21 15.96
N ARG A 180 1.94 3.52 14.67
CA ARG A 180 0.97 4.37 13.97
C ARG A 180 0.04 3.49 13.16
N VAL A 181 -1.25 3.87 13.15
CA VAL A 181 -2.28 3.19 12.36
C VAL A 181 -3.09 4.26 11.64
N THR A 182 -3.22 4.13 10.34
CA THR A 182 -4.06 5.01 9.54
C THR A 182 -5.48 4.49 9.44
N ASP A 183 -6.46 5.41 9.39
CA ASP A 183 -7.87 5.14 9.13
C ASP A 183 -8.26 5.89 7.85
N THR A 184 -8.36 5.14 6.76
CA THR A 184 -8.65 5.69 5.43
C THR A 184 -10.12 6.11 5.27
N GLY A 185 -11.01 5.64 6.15
CA GLY A 185 -12.43 5.96 6.09
C GLY A 185 -13.16 5.40 4.86
N ILE A 186 -12.64 4.33 4.26
CA ILE A 186 -13.22 3.72 3.07
C ILE A 186 -13.74 2.34 3.42
N VAL A 187 -15.04 2.10 3.18
CA VAL A 187 -15.66 0.79 3.32
C VAL A 187 -15.88 0.19 1.94
N MET A 188 -15.27 -0.97 1.69
CA MET A 188 -15.38 -1.72 0.43
C MET A 188 -16.15 -3.02 0.68
N GLY A 189 -17.43 -3.01 0.35
CA GLY A 189 -18.34 -4.15 0.52
C GLY A 189 -18.93 -4.63 -0.81
N LYS A 190 -19.82 -5.64 -0.71
CA LYS A 190 -20.54 -6.21 -1.87
C LYS A 190 -21.38 -5.17 -2.64
N ASP A 191 -21.83 -4.12 -1.97
CA ASP A 191 -22.67 -3.06 -2.55
C ASP A 191 -21.85 -1.89 -3.10
N GLY A 192 -20.52 -2.00 -3.13
CA GLY A 192 -19.60 -1.01 -3.65
C GLY A 192 -18.73 -0.34 -2.61
N VAL A 193 -18.24 0.85 -2.95
CA VAL A 193 -17.32 1.64 -2.12
C VAL A 193 -18.07 2.80 -1.46
N VAL A 194 -17.98 2.89 -0.14
CA VAL A 194 -18.57 3.98 0.65
C VAL A 194 -17.44 4.78 1.31
N TYR A 195 -17.43 6.08 1.09
CA TYR A 195 -16.50 7.01 1.72
C TYR A 195 -17.15 7.60 2.98
N GLN A 196 -16.53 7.37 4.12
CA GLN A 196 -16.95 7.94 5.39
C GLN A 196 -15.96 9.04 5.84
N ALA A 197 -16.44 9.97 6.66
CA ALA A 197 -15.60 11.01 7.24
C ALA A 197 -14.91 10.48 8.50
N ALA A 198 -13.77 9.81 8.33
CA ALA A 198 -13.07 9.14 9.42
C ALA A 198 -11.57 9.41 9.47
N ASP A 199 -11.06 10.21 8.54
CA ASP A 199 -9.63 10.51 8.37
C ASP A 199 -8.91 10.68 9.70
N LYS A 200 -8.19 9.64 10.15
CA LYS A 200 -7.48 9.61 11.44
C LYS A 200 -6.14 8.90 11.32
N ILE A 201 -5.27 9.25 12.24
CA ILE A 201 -4.05 8.50 12.53
C ILE A 201 -4.05 8.22 14.02
N PHE A 202 -4.01 6.93 14.38
CA PHE A 202 -3.92 6.49 15.77
C PHE A 202 -2.46 6.28 16.17
N VAL A 203 -2.21 6.41 17.47
CA VAL A 203 -0.99 5.96 18.13
C VAL A 203 -1.35 4.88 19.13
N VAL A 204 -0.66 3.76 19.04
CA VAL A 204 -0.67 2.72 20.06
C VAL A 204 0.65 2.79 20.81
N GLY A 205 0.57 3.11 22.09
CA GLY A 205 1.72 3.25 22.98
C GLY A 205 1.97 2.02 23.87
N PRO A 206 2.85 2.16 24.86
CA PRO A 206 3.11 1.14 25.85
C PRO A 206 1.81 0.65 26.53
N GLY A 207 1.77 -0.62 26.87
CA GLY A 207 0.57 -1.22 27.48
C GLY A 207 -0.65 -1.27 26.54
N ARG A 208 -0.45 -1.09 25.23
CA ARG A 208 -1.49 -1.05 24.20
C ARG A 208 -2.46 0.13 24.35
N ALA A 209 -2.02 1.21 24.99
CA ALA A 209 -2.82 2.42 25.10
C ALA A 209 -3.01 3.09 23.74
N VAL A 210 -4.28 3.36 23.36
CA VAL A 210 -4.63 3.96 22.08
C VAL A 210 -5.03 5.42 22.27
N ARG A 211 -4.56 6.28 21.37
CA ARG A 211 -5.04 7.67 21.23
C ARG A 211 -5.13 8.08 19.77
N VAL A 212 -5.96 9.06 19.47
CA VAL A 212 -5.95 9.73 18.16
C VAL A 212 -4.79 10.72 18.15
N ALA A 213 -3.87 10.58 17.20
CA ALA A 213 -2.72 11.47 17.03
C ALA A 213 -3.02 12.64 16.09
N ALA A 214 -3.77 12.37 15.01
CA ALA A 214 -4.23 13.38 14.08
C ALA A 214 -5.60 13.00 13.53
N SER A 215 -6.44 13.98 13.22
CA SER A 215 -7.76 13.74 12.63
C SER A 215 -8.22 14.93 11.79
N GLY A 216 -9.14 14.66 10.86
CA GLY A 216 -9.81 15.67 10.05
C GLY A 216 -9.53 15.55 8.56
N THR A 217 -10.39 16.16 7.77
CA THR A 217 -10.41 16.05 6.29
C THR A 217 -9.14 16.52 5.61
N GLN A 218 -8.31 17.32 6.27
CA GLN A 218 -7.00 17.73 5.76
C GLN A 218 -6.02 16.55 5.64
N LEU A 219 -6.26 15.42 6.31
CA LEU A 219 -5.46 14.19 6.14
C LEU A 219 -5.73 13.53 4.79
N ARG A 220 -6.86 13.82 4.15
CA ARG A 220 -7.21 13.35 2.82
C ARG A 220 -7.15 11.83 2.69
N ARG A 221 -7.84 11.13 3.59
CA ARG A 221 -7.87 9.66 3.61
C ARG A 221 -6.47 9.07 3.76
N PRO A 222 -5.84 9.21 4.94
CA PRO A 222 -4.49 8.69 5.16
C PRO A 222 -4.48 7.19 4.93
N ASN A 223 -3.55 6.72 4.11
CA ASN A 223 -3.37 5.32 3.75
C ASN A 223 -1.98 4.85 4.23
N GLY A 224 -1.01 4.69 3.37
CA GLY A 224 0.33 4.27 3.77
C GLY A 224 0.98 5.21 4.79
N VAL A 225 1.64 4.63 5.79
CA VAL A 225 2.40 5.35 6.82
C VAL A 225 3.74 4.65 7.07
N THR A 226 4.83 5.42 7.17
CA THR A 226 6.15 4.87 7.50
C THR A 226 6.99 5.87 8.28
N TRP A 227 7.97 5.38 9.05
CA TRP A 227 8.98 6.21 9.70
C TRP A 227 10.19 6.44 8.78
N ASP A 228 10.43 7.69 8.43
CA ASP A 228 11.66 8.13 7.75
C ASP A 228 12.80 8.26 8.78
N SER A 229 13.65 7.26 8.86
CA SER A 229 14.78 7.24 9.80
C SER A 229 15.88 8.24 9.42
N VAL A 230 15.94 8.66 8.16
CA VAL A 230 16.89 9.67 7.65
C VAL A 230 16.39 11.07 8.00
N GLY A 231 15.16 11.39 7.63
CA GLY A 231 14.54 12.70 7.91
C GLY A 231 14.00 12.85 9.34
N LYS A 232 14.02 11.79 10.17
CA LYS A 232 13.49 11.77 11.56
C LYS A 232 12.04 12.24 11.66
N ARG A 233 11.18 11.71 10.80
CA ARG A 233 9.80 12.13 10.64
C ARG A 233 8.92 10.99 10.16
N TRP A 234 7.62 11.12 10.36
CA TRP A 234 6.64 10.26 9.73
C TRP A 234 6.35 10.72 8.30
N ILE A 235 6.17 9.78 7.40
CA ILE A 235 5.63 10.00 6.07
C ILE A 235 4.25 9.35 6.02
N VAL A 236 3.27 10.07 5.50
CA VAL A 236 1.90 9.58 5.28
C VAL A 236 1.49 9.94 3.86
N VAL A 237 0.93 8.98 3.14
CA VAL A 237 0.34 9.20 1.83
C VAL A 237 -1.18 9.19 1.90
N SER A 238 -1.85 9.88 0.99
CA SER A 238 -3.30 10.03 1.01
C SER A 238 -3.98 9.30 -0.15
N PHE A 239 -5.10 8.64 0.15
CA PHE A 239 -5.93 7.93 -0.81
C PHE A 239 -7.11 8.78 -1.33
N ASP A 240 -6.98 10.10 -1.31
CA ASP A 240 -7.99 10.98 -1.91
C ASP A 240 -8.09 10.70 -3.42
N PRO A 241 -9.30 10.51 -4.00
CA PRO A 241 -9.45 10.11 -5.39
C PRO A 241 -8.98 11.16 -6.41
N PHE A 242 -8.87 12.41 -6.00
CA PHE A 242 -8.54 13.51 -6.91
C PHE A 242 -7.12 14.06 -6.69
N VAL A 243 -6.66 14.10 -5.43
CA VAL A 243 -5.40 14.74 -5.07
C VAL A 243 -4.60 13.85 -4.12
N GLY A 244 -3.59 13.17 -4.64
CA GLY A 244 -2.63 12.43 -3.83
C GLY A 244 -1.61 13.36 -3.20
N GLU A 245 -1.43 13.25 -1.89
CA GLU A 245 -0.44 14.00 -1.14
C GLU A 245 0.54 13.07 -0.43
N VAL A 246 1.82 13.41 -0.50
CA VAL A 246 2.83 12.90 0.43
C VAL A 246 3.05 13.97 1.49
N ALA A 247 2.74 13.64 2.73
CA ALA A 247 2.85 14.55 3.85
C ALA A 247 3.82 14.04 4.91
N THR A 248 4.48 14.96 5.59
CA THR A 248 5.38 14.66 6.71
C THR A 248 4.81 15.16 8.02
N PHE A 249 5.16 14.46 9.10
CA PHE A 249 4.81 14.83 10.45
C PHE A 249 6.04 14.66 11.37
N PRO A 250 6.25 15.50 12.38
CA PRO A 250 7.23 15.26 13.42
C PRO A 250 6.89 13.98 14.21
N ALA A 251 7.80 13.53 15.06
CA ALA A 251 7.62 12.30 15.85
C ALA A 251 6.34 12.28 16.68
N ASP A 252 5.93 13.45 17.22
CA ASP A 252 4.72 13.63 18.03
C ASP A 252 3.43 13.83 17.22
N MET A 253 3.50 13.89 15.90
CA MET A 253 2.39 14.16 14.98
C MET A 253 1.73 15.54 15.14
N SER A 254 2.38 16.52 15.78
CA SER A 254 1.82 17.82 16.15
C SER A 254 1.52 18.75 14.98
N SER A 255 2.17 18.52 13.83
CA SER A 255 1.98 19.35 12.65
C SER A 255 2.07 18.51 11.37
N ARG A 256 1.49 19.01 10.28
CA ARG A 256 1.49 18.35 8.97
C ARG A 256 2.11 19.27 7.93
N THR A 257 3.05 18.75 7.15
CA THR A 257 3.64 19.46 6.01
C THR A 257 3.50 18.62 4.75
N VAL A 258 2.86 19.18 3.72
CA VAL A 258 2.76 18.53 2.41
C VAL A 258 4.07 18.77 1.64
N ILE A 259 4.74 17.70 1.23
CA ILE A 259 6.00 17.75 0.48
C ILE A 259 5.83 17.39 -1.01
N ARG A 260 4.70 16.75 -1.36
CA ARG A 260 4.34 16.45 -2.75
C ARG A 260 2.83 16.47 -2.89
N ARG A 261 2.35 17.01 -4.00
CA ARG A 261 0.94 16.99 -4.40
C ARG A 261 0.83 16.63 -5.88
N GLY A 262 -0.07 15.71 -6.23
CA GLY A 262 -0.23 15.24 -7.61
C GLY A 262 -1.43 14.32 -7.79
N THR A 263 -1.32 13.31 -8.65
CA THR A 263 -2.35 12.29 -8.86
C THR A 263 -2.80 11.64 -7.56
N GLY A 264 -4.09 11.29 -7.47
CA GLY A 264 -4.72 10.77 -6.26
C GLY A 264 -4.49 9.27 -6.02
N GLN A 265 -5.18 8.75 -5.01
CA GLN A 265 -5.19 7.33 -4.64
C GLN A 265 -3.79 6.75 -4.39
N LEU A 266 -2.99 7.45 -3.56
CA LEU A 266 -1.71 6.91 -3.10
C LEU A 266 -1.98 5.87 -2.01
N ASP A 267 -1.36 4.71 -2.13
CA ASP A 267 -1.63 3.56 -1.26
C ASP A 267 -0.45 3.30 -0.31
N GLY A 268 0.53 2.50 -0.69
CA GLY A 268 1.69 2.18 0.14
C GLY A 268 2.80 3.22 0.11
N VAL A 269 3.62 3.26 1.16
CA VAL A 269 4.79 4.15 1.25
C VAL A 269 5.95 3.46 1.97
N ALA A 270 7.16 3.64 1.43
CA ALA A 270 8.40 3.15 2.05
C ALA A 270 9.52 4.16 1.88
N VAL A 271 10.56 4.10 2.72
CA VAL A 271 11.74 4.98 2.62
C VAL A 271 13.00 4.14 2.43
N LEU A 272 13.78 4.47 1.41
CA LEU A 272 15.06 3.85 1.14
C LEU A 272 16.15 4.36 2.10
N PRO A 273 17.26 3.61 2.29
CA PRO A 273 18.37 4.04 3.17
C PRO A 273 18.99 5.40 2.81
N ASN A 274 18.90 5.83 1.56
CA ASN A 274 19.35 7.15 1.09
C ASN A 274 18.31 8.27 1.29
N GLY A 275 17.18 8.00 1.97
CA GLY A 275 16.11 8.97 2.22
C GLY A 275 15.12 9.16 1.06
N THR A 276 15.26 8.44 -0.05
CA THR A 276 14.27 8.46 -1.13
C THR A 276 12.95 7.85 -0.65
N ILE A 277 11.86 8.56 -0.82
CA ILE A 277 10.52 8.11 -0.47
C ILE A 277 9.92 7.41 -1.70
N LEU A 278 9.53 6.14 -1.55
CA LEU A 278 8.77 5.40 -2.55
C LEU A 278 7.29 5.39 -2.17
N PHE A 279 6.41 5.50 -3.15
CA PHE A 279 4.97 5.34 -2.92
C PHE A 279 4.27 4.75 -4.15
N SER A 280 3.22 3.99 -3.90
CA SER A 280 2.35 3.41 -4.93
C SER A 280 1.20 4.35 -5.25
N SER A 281 0.73 4.34 -6.49
CA SER A 281 -0.36 5.18 -6.98
C SER A 281 -1.30 4.38 -7.88
N TRP A 282 -2.56 4.30 -7.50
CA TRP A 282 -3.60 3.66 -8.29
C TRP A 282 -3.98 4.50 -9.51
N ALA A 283 -4.04 5.82 -9.33
CA ALA A 283 -4.54 6.74 -10.35
C ALA A 283 -3.71 6.71 -11.64
N ASP A 284 -2.42 6.44 -11.55
CA ASP A 284 -1.53 6.34 -12.71
C ASP A 284 -0.82 4.97 -12.84
N SER A 285 -1.24 3.99 -12.04
CA SER A 285 -0.76 2.60 -12.10
C SER A 285 0.77 2.51 -12.03
N SER A 286 1.37 3.16 -11.04
CA SER A 286 2.82 3.31 -10.95
C SER A 286 3.38 3.26 -9.53
N ILE A 287 4.71 3.10 -9.44
CA ILE A 287 5.48 3.41 -8.24
C ILE A 287 6.34 4.64 -8.52
N HIS A 288 6.29 5.57 -7.60
CA HIS A 288 7.05 6.81 -7.62
C HIS A 288 8.23 6.77 -6.66
N ALA A 289 9.28 7.52 -6.99
CA ALA A 289 10.39 7.87 -6.12
C ALA A 289 10.46 9.39 -5.97
N LEU A 290 10.37 9.87 -4.73
CA LEU A 290 10.47 11.28 -4.37
C LEU A 290 11.78 11.52 -3.61
N SER A 291 12.65 12.35 -4.18
CA SER A 291 13.93 12.75 -3.56
C SER A 291 14.28 14.18 -3.97
N GLY A 292 14.72 15.00 -3.02
CA GLY A 292 15.10 16.40 -3.29
C GLY A 292 13.97 17.23 -3.90
N GLY A 293 12.70 16.91 -3.62
CA GLY A 293 11.53 17.57 -4.24
C GLY A 293 11.21 17.10 -5.67
N ARG A 294 12.00 16.20 -6.23
CA ARG A 294 11.76 15.61 -7.56
C ARG A 294 10.97 14.31 -7.43
N ASP A 295 9.84 14.22 -8.13
CA ASP A 295 8.98 13.04 -8.23
C ASP A 295 9.18 12.36 -9.59
N VAL A 296 9.50 11.05 -9.58
CA VAL A 296 9.78 10.27 -10.79
C VAL A 296 9.09 8.92 -10.70
N GLN A 297 8.37 8.53 -11.75
CA GLN A 297 7.86 7.16 -11.87
C GLN A 297 9.02 6.19 -12.15
N ILE A 298 9.27 5.26 -11.24
CA ILE A 298 10.31 4.24 -11.35
C ILE A 298 9.78 2.88 -11.82
N VAL A 299 8.50 2.62 -11.60
CA VAL A 299 7.77 1.46 -12.15
C VAL A 299 6.47 1.97 -12.76
N ARG A 300 6.10 1.44 -13.91
CA ARG A 300 4.86 1.80 -14.66
C ARG A 300 4.08 0.55 -14.99
N GLU A 301 2.81 0.73 -15.37
CA GLU A 301 1.90 -0.34 -15.82
C GLU A 301 1.69 -1.42 -14.74
N VAL A 302 1.65 -1.00 -13.48
CA VAL A 302 1.31 -1.83 -12.33
C VAL A 302 -0.09 -1.46 -11.83
N PRO A 303 -1.14 -2.12 -12.32
CA PRO A 303 -2.50 -1.72 -12.01
C PRO A 303 -2.82 -1.96 -10.54
N VAL A 304 -3.39 -0.94 -9.88
CA VAL A 304 -3.86 -1.01 -8.49
C VAL A 304 -2.77 -1.54 -7.55
N PRO A 305 -1.56 -0.90 -7.56
CA PRO A 305 -0.46 -1.32 -6.68
C PRO A 305 -0.81 -0.94 -5.24
N ALA A 306 -0.83 -1.93 -4.36
CA ALA A 306 -1.20 -1.75 -2.96
C ALA A 306 0.01 -1.39 -2.08
N ASP A 307 0.00 -1.72 -0.79
CA ASP A 307 1.06 -1.35 0.13
C ASP A 307 2.36 -2.12 -0.13
N ILE A 308 3.45 -1.37 -0.32
CA ILE A 308 4.74 -1.85 -0.82
C ILE A 308 5.73 -2.18 0.30
N GLY A 309 6.51 -3.23 0.11
CA GLY A 309 7.59 -3.62 1.02
C GLY A 309 8.96 -3.68 0.37
N ILE A 310 10.00 -3.51 1.18
CA ILE A 310 11.40 -3.50 0.70
C ILE A 310 12.21 -4.57 1.43
N ASP A 311 12.75 -5.53 0.66
CA ASP A 311 13.87 -6.35 1.12
C ASP A 311 15.12 -5.47 1.18
N THR A 312 15.49 -5.06 2.38
CA THR A 312 16.62 -4.16 2.62
C THR A 312 17.98 -4.83 2.43
N ARG A 313 18.05 -6.16 2.35
CA ARG A 313 19.29 -6.90 2.10
C ARG A 313 19.66 -6.91 0.63
N ARG A 314 18.66 -7.07 -0.27
CA ARG A 314 18.85 -7.18 -1.73
C ARG A 314 18.39 -5.94 -2.47
N MET A 315 17.78 -4.98 -1.78
CA MET A 315 17.13 -3.81 -2.36
C MET A 315 16.05 -4.22 -3.39
N HIS A 316 15.24 -5.21 -3.02
CA HIS A 316 14.10 -5.64 -3.82
C HIS A 316 12.80 -5.02 -3.28
N LEU A 317 12.04 -4.43 -4.19
CA LEU A 317 10.71 -3.90 -3.93
C LEU A 317 9.68 -5.00 -4.21
N ALA A 318 8.82 -5.27 -3.23
CA ALA A 318 7.63 -6.12 -3.39
C ALA A 318 6.41 -5.23 -3.58
N ILE A 319 5.67 -5.45 -4.68
CA ILE A 319 4.47 -4.71 -5.05
C ILE A 319 3.30 -5.69 -5.07
N PRO A 320 2.43 -5.71 -4.04
CA PRO A 320 1.18 -6.45 -4.09
C PRO A 320 0.25 -5.86 -5.14
N LEU A 321 -0.33 -6.70 -5.98
CA LEU A 321 -1.32 -6.36 -6.99
C LEU A 321 -2.63 -7.06 -6.65
N SER A 322 -3.44 -6.41 -5.81
CA SER A 322 -4.62 -7.01 -5.17
C SER A 322 -5.59 -7.63 -6.17
N MET A 323 -5.88 -6.93 -7.26
CA MET A 323 -6.81 -7.40 -8.29
C MET A 323 -6.25 -8.53 -9.15
N LEU A 324 -4.93 -8.73 -9.17
CA LEU A 324 -4.25 -9.73 -10.01
C LEU A 324 -3.78 -10.95 -9.22
N GLY A 325 -3.99 -11.00 -7.89
CA GLY A 325 -3.61 -12.12 -7.04
C GLY A 325 -2.11 -12.45 -7.10
N ARG A 326 -1.25 -11.45 -7.23
CA ARG A 326 0.19 -11.62 -7.34
C ARG A 326 0.97 -10.53 -6.61
N VAL A 327 2.23 -10.81 -6.30
CA VAL A 327 3.22 -9.83 -5.88
C VAL A 327 4.28 -9.71 -6.98
N GLN A 328 4.61 -8.50 -7.41
CA GLN A 328 5.74 -8.27 -8.30
C GLN A 328 6.99 -7.94 -7.49
N LEU A 329 8.14 -8.47 -7.90
CA LEU A 329 9.43 -8.12 -7.35
C LEU A 329 10.24 -7.30 -8.36
N TRP A 330 10.86 -6.23 -7.87
CA TRP A 330 11.64 -5.28 -8.65
C TRP A 330 12.95 -4.94 -7.95
N ASP A 331 14.05 -4.83 -8.68
CA ASP A 331 15.37 -4.46 -8.19
C ASP A 331 15.52 -2.93 -8.18
N LEU A 332 15.88 -2.40 -7.01
CA LEU A 332 16.08 -0.97 -6.75
C LEU A 332 17.55 -0.56 -6.69
N SER A 333 18.49 -1.46 -6.93
CA SER A 333 19.94 -1.21 -6.76
C SER A 333 20.42 0.03 -7.49
N GLN A 334 19.86 0.30 -8.68
CA GLN A 334 20.18 1.49 -9.47
C GLN A 334 19.63 2.80 -8.91
N ILE A 335 18.63 2.75 -8.03
CA ILE A 335 17.99 3.92 -7.42
C ILE A 335 18.72 4.31 -6.14
N VAL A 336 19.15 3.32 -5.35
CA VAL A 336 19.84 3.54 -4.07
C VAL A 336 21.26 4.07 -4.24
N ASN A 337 21.97 3.63 -5.30
CA ASN A 337 23.37 4.01 -5.55
C ASN A 337 23.52 5.40 -6.19
N ARG A 338 22.46 6.16 -6.36
CA ARG A 338 22.55 7.54 -6.84
C ARG A 338 22.63 8.48 -5.63
N GLU A 339 23.69 9.26 -5.58
CA GLU A 339 23.76 10.42 -4.69
C GLU A 339 22.59 11.37 -5.01
N PRO A 340 22.00 12.01 -4.00
CA PRO A 340 20.86 12.90 -4.15
C PRO A 340 21.14 14.12 -5.03
#